data_9eb765204f4b227dfd60a3743bf22b7e
#
_entry.id   9eb765204f4b227dfd60a3743bf22b7e
#
_cell.length_a   1.000
_cell.length_b   1.000
_cell.length_c   1.000
_cell.angle_alpha   90.00
_cell.angle_beta   90.00
_cell.angle_gamma   90.00
#
_symmetry.space_group_name_H-M   'P 1'
#
loop_
_entity.id
_entity.type
_entity.pdbx_description
1 polymer ?
#
loop_
_entity_poly.entity_id
_entity_poly.type
_entity_poly.pdbx_seq_one_letter_code
_entity_poly.pdbx_strand_id
1 'polypeptide(L)'
;NQWKEIADYMELLIKGGGKHKYDDDNVIEVPKDETPAYLEWILWRASLAINHMVNKPYEVRGFKLDSDFLPVSAAGGGKGDLYCEFSDFTILTEVTMSTSSRQEAMEGEPVRRHVSDAVLKYDKPVYGMFIAVKIDTNTAETFRHGIWYARGDIKQRLDILPLTLAQYRKYFIAMFETGYAKPEKLRELILLCETKRDILNAPEWKTYISTAVEEQISGMEQHRCSTKKENNSVM
;
A
#
# COMPACT_ATOMS: atom_id res chain seq x y z
N ASN A 1 -7.40 -6.72 18.19
CA ASN A 1 -5.96 -6.93 17.85
C ASN A 1 -5.69 -7.48 16.43
N GLN A 2 -6.70 -7.49 15.56
CA GLN A 2 -6.59 -8.02 14.20
C GLN A 2 -5.45 -7.38 13.37
N TRP A 3 -5.18 -6.08 13.57
CA TRP A 3 -4.10 -5.39 12.85
C TRP A 3 -2.69 -5.92 13.19
N LYS A 4 -2.48 -6.48 14.38
CA LYS A 4 -1.19 -7.09 14.76
C LYS A 4 -0.92 -8.35 13.94
N GLU A 5 -1.92 -9.21 13.83
CA GLU A 5 -1.86 -10.40 12.98
C GLU A 5 -1.57 -10.03 11.52
N ILE A 6 -2.23 -8.96 11.00
CA ILE A 6 -1.96 -8.44 9.65
C ILE A 6 -0.48 -8.02 9.51
N ALA A 7 0.06 -7.32 10.53
CA ALA A 7 1.46 -6.90 10.53
C ALA A 7 2.43 -8.09 10.61
N ASP A 8 2.07 -9.17 11.31
CA ASP A 8 2.87 -10.39 11.41
C ASP A 8 2.86 -11.17 10.08
N TYR A 9 1.74 -11.23 9.38
CA TYR A 9 1.69 -11.75 8.00
C TYR A 9 2.59 -10.94 7.05
N MET A 10 2.59 -9.61 7.14
CA MET A 10 3.50 -8.76 6.35
C MET A 10 4.97 -9.08 6.65
N GLU A 11 5.32 -9.34 7.91
CA GLU A 11 6.66 -9.73 8.31
C GLU A 11 7.08 -11.08 7.69
N LEU A 12 6.17 -12.06 7.65
CA LEU A 12 6.41 -13.34 6.98
C LEU A 12 6.64 -13.16 5.48
N LEU A 13 5.86 -12.29 4.83
CA LEU A 13 6.00 -11.98 3.41
C LEU A 13 7.34 -11.28 3.09
N ILE A 14 7.79 -10.36 3.96
CA ILE A 14 9.11 -9.73 3.83
C ILE A 14 10.24 -10.77 3.89
N LYS A 15 10.07 -11.83 4.68
CA LYS A 15 11.02 -12.97 4.80
C LYS A 15 10.88 -14.00 3.68
N GLY A 16 9.91 -13.85 2.78
CA GLY A 16 9.66 -14.80 1.68
C GLY A 16 8.84 -16.01 2.07
N GLY A 17 7.96 -15.87 3.05
CA GLY A 17 7.09 -16.91 3.59
C GLY A 17 7.62 -17.54 4.87
N GLY A 18 6.81 -18.41 5.46
CA GLY A 18 7.14 -19.12 6.70
C GLY A 18 6.00 -19.15 7.69
N LYS A 19 6.32 -19.45 8.94
CA LYS A 19 5.36 -19.58 10.05
C LYS A 19 5.71 -18.63 11.18
N HIS A 20 4.68 -18.11 11.84
CA HIS A 20 4.78 -17.40 13.11
C HIS A 20 3.84 -18.06 14.11
N LYS A 21 4.38 -18.45 15.26
CA LYS A 21 3.66 -19.15 16.33
C LYS A 21 3.42 -18.21 17.49
N TYR A 22 2.15 -18.00 17.85
CA TYR A 22 1.78 -17.24 19.05
C TYR A 22 1.73 -18.16 20.28
N ASP A 23 1.15 -19.36 20.11
CA ASP A 23 1.06 -20.44 21.09
C ASP A 23 0.92 -21.79 20.37
N ASP A 24 0.63 -22.88 21.11
CA ASP A 24 0.61 -24.23 20.53
C ASP A 24 -0.52 -24.45 19.50
N ASP A 25 -1.64 -23.73 19.66
CA ASP A 25 -2.82 -23.88 18.83
C ASP A 25 -3.01 -22.73 17.83
N ASN A 26 -2.21 -21.67 17.94
CA ASN A 26 -2.37 -20.45 17.16
C ASN A 26 -1.10 -20.13 16.36
N VAL A 27 -1.12 -20.55 15.12
CA VAL A 27 0.00 -20.38 14.16
C VAL A 27 -0.53 -19.74 12.89
N ILE A 28 0.15 -18.69 12.43
CA ILE A 28 -0.06 -18.15 11.08
C ILE A 28 1.03 -18.67 10.14
N GLU A 29 0.65 -18.92 8.89
CA GLU A 29 1.55 -19.46 7.88
C GLU A 29 1.37 -18.73 6.55
N VAL A 30 2.48 -18.45 5.88
CA VAL A 30 2.53 -18.04 4.48
C VAL A 30 3.35 -19.09 3.72
N PRO A 31 2.71 -19.96 2.91
CA PRO A 31 3.44 -20.90 2.06
C PRO A 31 4.34 -20.16 1.07
N LYS A 32 5.57 -20.65 0.88
CA LYS A 32 6.57 -19.96 0.05
C LYS A 32 6.12 -19.78 -1.40
N ASP A 33 5.43 -20.77 -1.94
CA ASP A 33 4.97 -20.77 -3.33
C ASP A 33 3.68 -19.94 -3.53
N GLU A 34 3.04 -19.50 -2.44
CA GLU A 34 1.79 -18.74 -2.46
C GLU A 34 1.97 -17.27 -2.04
N THR A 35 3.22 -16.83 -1.81
CA THR A 35 3.51 -15.46 -1.35
C THR A 35 2.87 -14.35 -2.18
N PRO A 36 2.73 -14.44 -3.52
CA PRO A 36 2.03 -13.39 -4.28
C PRO A 36 0.55 -13.27 -3.90
N ALA A 37 -0.19 -14.39 -3.80
CA ALA A 37 -1.59 -14.39 -3.42
C ALA A 37 -1.79 -13.90 -1.98
N TYR A 38 -0.92 -14.30 -1.06
CA TYR A 38 -0.93 -13.82 0.32
C TYR A 38 -0.60 -12.33 0.44
N LEU A 39 0.24 -11.77 -0.45
CA LEU A 39 0.55 -10.34 -0.45
C LEU A 39 -0.70 -9.51 -0.81
N GLU A 40 -1.42 -9.86 -1.87
CA GLU A 40 -2.67 -9.22 -2.24
C GLU A 40 -3.70 -9.34 -1.12
N TRP A 41 -3.86 -10.53 -0.56
CA TRP A 41 -4.80 -10.83 0.51
C TRP A 41 -4.51 -10.03 1.78
N ILE A 42 -3.25 -9.93 2.21
CA ILE A 42 -2.93 -9.23 3.45
C ILE A 42 -3.09 -7.72 3.31
N LEU A 43 -2.79 -7.15 2.14
CA LEU A 43 -3.02 -5.73 1.88
C LEU A 43 -4.51 -5.41 1.73
N TRP A 44 -5.31 -6.33 1.19
CA TRP A 44 -6.77 -6.23 1.27
C TRP A 44 -7.26 -6.23 2.72
N ARG A 45 -6.79 -7.15 3.57
CA ARG A 45 -7.11 -7.15 5.02
C ARG A 45 -6.67 -5.86 5.71
N ALA A 46 -5.49 -5.33 5.37
CA ALA A 46 -5.02 -4.06 5.90
C ALA A 46 -5.95 -2.90 5.51
N SER A 47 -6.41 -2.86 4.26
CA SER A 47 -7.38 -1.86 3.80
C SER A 47 -8.71 -1.97 4.54
N LEU A 48 -9.21 -3.18 4.77
CA LEU A 48 -10.43 -3.41 5.56
C LEU A 48 -10.25 -2.98 7.03
N ALA A 49 -9.08 -3.20 7.62
CA ALA A 49 -8.77 -2.79 8.99
C ALA A 49 -8.72 -1.26 9.14
N ILE A 50 -8.17 -0.54 8.14
CA ILE A 50 -8.20 0.93 8.09
C ILE A 50 -9.65 1.43 7.93
N ASN A 51 -10.49 0.67 7.21
CA ASN A 51 -11.92 0.94 7.03
C ASN A 51 -12.23 2.21 6.22
N HIS A 52 -13.45 2.74 6.35
CA HIS A 52 -13.97 3.95 5.68
C HIS A 52 -14.15 3.83 4.15
N MET A 53 -14.02 2.66 3.56
CA MET A 53 -14.31 2.44 2.14
C MET A 53 -15.81 2.51 1.86
N VAL A 54 -16.18 3.08 0.72
CA VAL A 54 -17.59 3.14 0.26
C VAL A 54 -17.96 1.94 -0.62
N ASN A 55 -16.97 1.30 -1.25
CA ASN A 55 -17.19 0.04 -1.98
C ASN A 55 -17.14 -1.18 -1.04
N LYS A 56 -17.78 -2.26 -1.47
CA LYS A 56 -17.89 -3.47 -0.66
C LYS A 56 -16.57 -4.26 -0.66
N PRO A 57 -16.27 -5.01 0.42
CA PRO A 57 -15.03 -5.77 0.53
C PRO A 57 -14.69 -6.65 -0.68
N TYR A 58 -15.68 -7.29 -1.30
CA TYR A 58 -15.47 -8.15 -2.46
C TYR A 58 -15.22 -7.37 -3.77
N GLU A 59 -15.62 -6.09 -3.82
CA GLU A 59 -15.38 -5.19 -4.97
C GLU A 59 -13.96 -4.61 -4.95
N VAL A 60 -13.32 -4.57 -3.76
CA VAL A 60 -11.96 -4.07 -3.58
C VAL A 60 -10.93 -4.98 -4.23
N ARG A 61 -11.11 -6.29 -4.19
CA ARG A 61 -10.11 -7.31 -4.56
C ARG A 61 -10.35 -7.97 -5.91
N GLY A 62 -9.25 -8.33 -6.59
CA GLY A 62 -9.28 -9.15 -7.80
C GLY A 62 -9.06 -10.67 -7.57
N PHE A 63 -8.47 -11.06 -6.45
CA PHE A 63 -8.16 -12.44 -6.09
C PHE A 63 -9.38 -13.20 -5.51
N LYS A 64 -9.29 -14.55 -5.43
CA LYS A 64 -10.33 -15.42 -4.88
C LYS A 64 -9.97 -15.92 -3.49
N LEU A 65 -10.99 -16.16 -2.67
CA LEU A 65 -10.89 -16.76 -1.33
C LEU A 65 -11.50 -18.16 -1.32
N ASP A 66 -10.97 -19.03 -0.47
CA ASP A 66 -11.58 -20.32 -0.12
C ASP A 66 -12.64 -20.18 0.99
N SER A 67 -13.11 -21.32 1.52
CA SER A 67 -14.09 -21.38 2.62
C SER A 67 -13.55 -20.85 3.94
N ASP A 68 -12.24 -20.84 4.12
CA ASP A 68 -11.56 -20.38 5.34
C ASP A 68 -11.08 -18.93 5.21
N PHE A 69 -11.51 -18.24 4.15
CA PHE A 69 -11.13 -16.86 3.82
C PHE A 69 -9.63 -16.68 3.54
N LEU A 70 -8.92 -17.73 3.14
CA LEU A 70 -7.54 -17.69 2.67
C LEU A 70 -7.48 -17.48 1.15
N PRO A 71 -6.40 -16.90 0.61
CA PRO A 71 -6.28 -16.66 -0.81
C PRO A 71 -6.04 -17.98 -1.57
N VAL A 72 -6.79 -18.19 -2.65
CA VAL A 72 -6.64 -19.37 -3.53
C VAL A 72 -5.64 -19.10 -4.66
N SER A 73 -5.60 -17.86 -5.13
CA SER A 73 -4.72 -17.42 -6.23
C SER A 73 -4.60 -15.91 -6.21
N ALA A 74 -3.52 -15.38 -6.78
CA ALA A 74 -3.39 -13.96 -7.08
C ALA A 74 -4.48 -13.50 -8.08
N ALA A 75 -4.71 -12.19 -8.16
CA ALA A 75 -5.63 -11.59 -9.12
C ALA A 75 -5.25 -11.97 -10.55
N GLY A 76 -6.24 -12.14 -11.40
CA GLY A 76 -6.02 -12.35 -12.84
C GLY A 76 -5.55 -11.06 -13.50
N GLY A 77 -4.65 -11.15 -14.49
CA GLY A 77 -4.14 -9.99 -15.21
C GLY A 77 -5.25 -9.15 -15.88
N GLY A 78 -4.96 -7.87 -16.11
CA GLY A 78 -5.84 -6.93 -16.83
C GLY A 78 -6.68 -6.01 -15.94
N LYS A 79 -6.57 -6.13 -14.62
CA LYS A 79 -7.15 -5.19 -13.63
C LYS A 79 -6.14 -5.00 -12.50
N GLY A 80 -6.21 -3.84 -11.84
CA GLY A 80 -5.41 -3.60 -10.64
C GLY A 80 -5.81 -4.53 -9.49
N ASP A 81 -4.88 -4.76 -8.59
CA ASP A 81 -5.04 -5.74 -7.51
C ASP A 81 -6.09 -5.33 -6.49
N LEU A 82 -6.04 -4.07 -6.01
CA LEU A 82 -6.95 -3.57 -4.98
C LEU A 82 -7.45 -2.15 -5.32
N TYR A 83 -8.77 -1.98 -5.35
CA TYR A 83 -9.44 -0.70 -5.56
C TYR A 83 -10.16 -0.25 -4.30
N CYS A 84 -9.55 0.64 -3.52
CA CYS A 84 -10.12 1.19 -2.30
C CYS A 84 -10.78 2.54 -2.60
N GLU A 85 -12.10 2.57 -2.68
CA GLU A 85 -12.88 3.79 -2.90
C GLU A 85 -13.27 4.41 -1.57
N PHE A 86 -12.91 5.69 -1.38
CA PHE A 86 -13.35 6.51 -0.25
C PHE A 86 -14.30 7.60 -0.74
N SER A 87 -14.90 8.38 0.15
CA SER A 87 -15.89 9.40 -0.21
C SER A 87 -15.37 10.43 -1.22
N ASP A 88 -14.13 10.89 -1.04
CA ASP A 88 -13.53 12.02 -1.74
C ASP A 88 -12.29 11.68 -2.56
N PHE A 89 -11.80 10.44 -2.52
CA PHE A 89 -10.69 9.94 -3.33
C PHE A 89 -10.74 8.42 -3.49
N THR A 90 -9.87 7.88 -4.36
CA THR A 90 -9.66 6.44 -4.54
C THR A 90 -8.16 6.14 -4.43
N ILE A 91 -7.80 5.04 -3.79
CA ILE A 91 -6.45 4.48 -3.82
C ILE A 91 -6.50 3.15 -4.58
N LEU A 92 -5.75 3.08 -5.68
CA LEU A 92 -5.45 1.83 -6.37
C LEU A 92 -4.12 1.32 -5.84
N THR A 93 -4.11 0.14 -5.25
CA THR A 93 -2.89 -0.52 -4.77
C THR A 93 -2.53 -1.67 -5.70
N GLU A 94 -1.31 -1.64 -6.21
CA GLU A 94 -0.68 -2.71 -6.98
C GLU A 94 0.46 -3.32 -6.18
N VAL A 95 0.61 -4.63 -6.26
CA VAL A 95 1.56 -5.33 -5.40
C VAL A 95 2.38 -6.35 -6.18
N THR A 96 3.64 -6.54 -5.78
CA THR A 96 4.48 -7.59 -6.37
C THR A 96 5.50 -8.14 -5.39
N MET A 97 5.77 -9.43 -5.49
CA MET A 97 6.91 -10.07 -4.81
C MET A 97 8.21 -9.96 -5.60
N SER A 98 8.18 -9.38 -6.80
CA SER A 98 9.37 -9.22 -7.64
C SER A 98 10.43 -8.35 -6.98
N THR A 99 11.64 -8.85 -6.87
CA THR A 99 12.82 -8.13 -6.38
C THR A 99 13.88 -7.94 -7.47
N SER A 100 13.58 -8.40 -8.69
CA SER A 100 14.51 -8.40 -9.81
C SER A 100 14.68 -7.04 -10.46
N SER A 101 15.78 -6.84 -11.20
CA SER A 101 15.99 -5.66 -12.04
C SER A 101 15.03 -5.58 -13.23
N ARG A 102 14.18 -6.59 -13.43
CA ARG A 102 13.11 -6.60 -14.44
C ARG A 102 11.78 -6.04 -13.91
N GLN A 103 11.73 -5.61 -12.65
CA GLN A 103 10.51 -5.10 -12.02
C GLN A 103 9.87 -3.98 -12.85
N GLU A 104 10.66 -3.04 -13.37
CA GLU A 104 10.14 -1.97 -14.25
C GLU A 104 9.50 -2.54 -15.52
N ALA A 105 10.16 -3.47 -16.20
CA ALA A 105 9.63 -4.07 -17.43
C ALA A 105 8.36 -4.90 -17.21
N MET A 106 8.19 -5.47 -16.02
CA MET A 106 7.04 -6.31 -15.68
C MET A 106 5.86 -5.50 -15.12
N GLU A 107 6.14 -4.47 -14.34
CA GLU A 107 5.14 -3.74 -13.55
C GLU A 107 4.97 -2.28 -14.00
N GLY A 108 5.99 -1.67 -14.61
CA GLY A 108 5.96 -0.24 -14.91
C GLY A 108 4.84 0.18 -15.84
N GLU A 109 4.57 -0.59 -16.90
CA GLU A 109 3.43 -0.35 -17.81
C GLU A 109 2.09 -0.76 -17.19
N PRO A 110 1.91 -2.00 -16.70
CA PRO A 110 0.63 -2.43 -16.15
C PRO A 110 0.12 -1.52 -15.04
N VAL A 111 0.95 -1.17 -14.07
CA VAL A 111 0.58 -0.28 -12.95
C VAL A 111 0.10 1.08 -13.45
N ARG A 112 0.87 1.72 -14.35
CA ARG A 112 0.46 3.02 -14.91
C ARG A 112 -0.85 2.92 -15.69
N ARG A 113 -1.05 1.88 -16.47
CA ARG A 113 -2.28 1.64 -17.21
C ARG A 113 -3.48 1.49 -16.29
N HIS A 114 -3.36 0.68 -15.24
CA HIS A 114 -4.45 0.47 -14.27
C HIS A 114 -4.79 1.75 -13.51
N VAL A 115 -3.79 2.54 -13.10
CA VAL A 115 -4.03 3.84 -12.45
C VAL A 115 -4.67 4.84 -13.42
N SER A 116 -4.23 4.86 -14.69
CA SER A 116 -4.84 5.68 -15.75
C SER A 116 -6.30 5.33 -15.99
N ASP A 117 -6.61 4.04 -16.10
CA ASP A 117 -7.98 3.55 -16.27
C ASP A 117 -8.87 3.95 -15.07
N ALA A 118 -8.32 3.89 -13.87
CA ALA A 118 -9.02 4.36 -12.67
C ALA A 118 -9.25 5.88 -12.68
N VAL A 119 -8.27 6.69 -13.11
CA VAL A 119 -8.42 8.15 -13.27
C VAL A 119 -9.54 8.48 -14.27
N LEU A 120 -9.70 7.69 -15.32
CA LEU A 120 -10.78 7.89 -16.31
C LEU A 120 -12.14 7.41 -15.80
N LYS A 121 -12.16 6.47 -14.85
CA LYS A 121 -13.39 5.87 -14.32
C LYS A 121 -14.04 6.70 -13.21
N TYR A 122 -13.24 7.34 -12.38
CA TYR A 122 -13.72 8.02 -11.18
C TYR A 122 -13.71 9.55 -11.33
N ASP A 123 -14.80 10.21 -10.93
CA ASP A 123 -14.94 11.69 -10.91
C ASP A 123 -14.32 12.31 -9.64
N LYS A 124 -13.30 11.68 -9.08
CA LYS A 124 -12.59 12.12 -7.88
C LYS A 124 -11.10 11.80 -8.00
N PRO A 125 -10.21 12.43 -7.21
CA PRO A 125 -8.79 12.13 -7.24
C PRO A 125 -8.50 10.64 -7.07
N VAL A 126 -7.61 10.11 -7.92
CA VAL A 126 -7.13 8.72 -7.87
C VAL A 126 -5.64 8.74 -7.62
N TYR A 127 -5.21 7.98 -6.64
CA TYR A 127 -3.82 7.79 -6.27
C TYR A 127 -3.43 6.33 -6.47
N GLY A 128 -2.23 6.11 -7.01
CA GLY A 128 -1.62 4.80 -7.09
C GLY A 128 -0.72 4.56 -5.88
N MET A 129 -0.73 3.34 -5.36
CA MET A 129 0.24 2.86 -4.39
C MET A 129 0.82 1.55 -4.90
N PHE A 130 2.12 1.52 -5.16
CA PHE A 130 2.84 0.33 -5.60
C PHE A 130 3.63 -0.24 -4.44
N ILE A 131 3.30 -1.45 -3.99
CA ILE A 131 3.94 -2.09 -2.84
C ILE A 131 4.70 -3.33 -3.28
N ALA A 132 5.99 -3.37 -2.97
CA ALA A 132 6.86 -4.50 -3.28
C ALA A 132 7.83 -4.80 -2.12
N VAL A 133 8.42 -6.00 -2.08
CA VAL A 133 9.45 -6.31 -1.09
C VAL A 133 10.66 -5.39 -1.26
N LYS A 134 10.99 -5.06 -2.52
CA LYS A 134 12.05 -4.12 -2.87
C LYS A 134 11.60 -3.28 -4.07
N ILE A 135 11.88 -1.99 -4.04
CA ILE A 135 11.62 -1.09 -5.17
C ILE A 135 12.89 -0.96 -6.01
N ASP A 136 12.81 -1.40 -7.26
CA ASP A 136 13.87 -1.18 -8.25
C ASP A 136 13.96 0.31 -8.60
N THR A 137 15.16 0.79 -8.92
CA THR A 137 15.37 2.22 -9.17
C THR A 137 14.73 2.68 -10.49
N ASN A 138 14.72 1.84 -11.52
CA ASN A 138 14.05 2.19 -12.79
C ASN A 138 12.53 2.19 -12.63
N THR A 139 11.98 1.28 -11.82
CA THR A 139 10.57 1.30 -11.44
C THR A 139 10.19 2.60 -10.73
N ALA A 140 11.02 3.01 -9.75
CA ALA A 140 10.82 4.30 -9.06
C ALA A 140 10.92 5.48 -10.03
N GLU A 141 11.87 5.48 -10.98
CA GLU A 141 12.01 6.53 -12.00
C GLU A 141 10.78 6.62 -12.90
N THR A 142 10.25 5.47 -13.33
CA THR A 142 9.04 5.39 -14.14
C THR A 142 7.84 6.01 -13.42
N PHE A 143 7.64 5.71 -12.13
CA PHE A 143 6.53 6.26 -11.34
C PHE A 143 6.78 7.73 -10.96
N ARG A 144 8.02 8.13 -10.72
CA ARG A 144 8.40 9.51 -10.45
C ARG A 144 8.01 10.44 -11.61
N HIS A 145 8.25 10.05 -12.86
CA HIS A 145 7.78 10.81 -14.01
C HIS A 145 6.26 10.84 -14.11
N GLY A 146 5.59 9.72 -13.86
CA GLY A 146 4.14 9.61 -13.81
C GLY A 146 3.40 10.00 -15.08
N ILE A 147 4.12 10.21 -16.21
CA ILE A 147 3.49 10.61 -17.46
C ILE A 147 2.92 9.38 -18.17
N TRP A 148 1.66 9.48 -18.55
CA TRP A 148 0.94 8.47 -19.31
C TRP A 148 0.07 9.12 -20.39
N TYR A 149 -0.08 8.46 -21.52
CA TYR A 149 -1.03 8.85 -22.57
C TYR A 149 -2.15 7.82 -22.61
N ALA A 150 -3.34 8.23 -22.19
CA ALA A 150 -4.54 7.42 -22.28
C ALA A 150 -5.07 7.36 -23.70
N ARG A 151 -6.09 6.55 -23.93
CA ARG A 151 -6.74 6.41 -25.25
C ARG A 151 -7.15 7.79 -25.80
N GLY A 152 -6.80 8.07 -27.06
CA GLY A 152 -7.04 9.36 -27.71
C GLY A 152 -5.96 10.40 -27.42
N ASP A 153 -4.75 9.96 -27.08
CA ASP A 153 -3.57 10.79 -26.79
C ASP A 153 -3.77 11.80 -25.66
N ILE A 154 -4.66 11.47 -24.71
CA ILE A 154 -4.93 12.29 -23.53
C ILE A 154 -3.75 12.12 -22.57
N LYS A 155 -2.97 13.19 -22.41
CA LYS A 155 -1.85 13.22 -21.47
C LYS A 155 -2.38 13.28 -20.03
N GLN A 156 -1.94 12.34 -19.21
CA GLN A 156 -2.19 12.28 -17.79
C GLN A 156 -0.88 12.38 -17.00
N ARG A 157 -0.97 12.88 -15.79
CA ARG A 157 0.07 12.76 -14.80
C ARG A 157 -0.48 11.94 -13.65
N LEU A 158 0.11 10.77 -13.46
CA LEU A 158 -0.33 9.80 -12.47
C LEU A 158 0.45 10.00 -11.17
N ASP A 159 -0.24 9.96 -10.05
CA ASP A 159 0.34 10.03 -8.71
C ASP A 159 0.48 8.60 -8.18
N ILE A 160 1.68 8.03 -8.29
CA ILE A 160 1.98 6.64 -7.91
C ILE A 160 3.13 6.62 -6.91
N LEU A 161 2.84 6.26 -5.66
CA LEU A 161 3.83 6.14 -4.60
C LEU A 161 4.38 4.71 -4.51
N PRO A 162 5.67 4.49 -4.81
CA PRO A 162 6.32 3.21 -4.58
C PRO A 162 6.77 3.08 -3.11
N LEU A 163 6.28 2.06 -2.43
CA LEU A 163 6.67 1.73 -1.06
C LEU A 163 7.23 0.30 -0.99
N THR A 164 8.25 0.10 -0.19
CA THR A 164 8.57 -1.27 0.22
C THR A 164 7.52 -1.78 1.21
N LEU A 165 7.27 -3.09 1.20
CA LEU A 165 6.36 -3.72 2.16
C LEU A 165 6.78 -3.44 3.60
N ALA A 166 8.08 -3.33 3.87
CA ALA A 166 8.61 -2.97 5.18
C ALA A 166 8.23 -1.53 5.59
N GLN A 167 8.31 -0.55 4.67
CA GLN A 167 7.87 0.83 4.92
C GLN A 167 6.36 0.89 5.16
N TYR A 168 5.57 0.21 4.32
CA TYR A 168 4.11 0.15 4.49
C TYR A 168 3.73 -0.49 5.83
N ARG A 169 4.33 -1.64 6.19
CA ARG A 169 4.12 -2.31 7.48
C ARG A 169 4.41 -1.39 8.66
N LYS A 170 5.55 -0.69 8.64
CA LYS A 170 5.93 0.24 9.70
C LYS A 170 4.91 1.37 9.85
N TYR A 171 4.50 1.96 8.74
CA TYR A 171 3.49 3.02 8.72
C TYR A 171 2.12 2.52 9.21
N PHE A 172 1.69 1.35 8.75
CA PHE A 172 0.46 0.68 9.16
C PHE A 172 0.42 0.45 10.68
N ILE A 173 1.48 -0.12 11.25
CA ILE A 173 1.59 -0.33 12.69
C ILE A 173 1.45 1.01 13.44
N ALA A 174 2.18 2.03 13.03
CA ALA A 174 2.15 3.34 13.66
C ALA A 174 0.75 3.98 13.62
N MET A 175 0.04 3.87 12.50
CA MET A 175 -1.35 4.36 12.40
C MET A 175 -2.25 3.73 13.47
N PHE A 176 -2.15 2.42 13.69
CA PHE A 176 -2.97 1.73 14.68
C PHE A 176 -2.52 2.01 16.12
N GLU A 177 -1.23 2.01 16.40
CA GLU A 177 -0.70 2.28 17.73
C GLU A 177 -0.99 3.69 18.21
N THR A 178 -1.03 4.65 17.30
CA THR A 178 -1.30 6.05 17.61
C THR A 178 -2.80 6.41 17.57
N GLY A 179 -3.65 5.54 17.00
CA GLY A 179 -5.08 5.80 16.81
C GLY A 179 -5.42 6.62 15.58
N TYR A 180 -4.48 6.76 14.64
CA TYR A 180 -4.63 7.48 13.38
C TYR A 180 -4.86 6.54 12.17
N ALA A 181 -5.43 5.34 12.38
CA ALA A 181 -5.76 4.40 11.30
C ALA A 181 -6.93 4.92 10.45
N LYS A 182 -6.62 5.83 9.54
CA LYS A 182 -7.56 6.49 8.62
C LYS A 182 -6.96 6.57 7.21
N PRO A 183 -7.79 6.45 6.16
CA PRO A 183 -7.31 6.51 4.77
C PRO A 183 -6.67 7.84 4.40
N GLU A 184 -7.06 8.95 5.05
CA GLU A 184 -6.46 10.27 4.86
C GLU A 184 -4.95 10.25 5.15
N LYS A 185 -4.49 9.43 6.09
CA LYS A 185 -3.05 9.31 6.39
C LYS A 185 -2.27 8.68 5.24
N LEU A 186 -2.85 7.74 4.52
CA LEU A 186 -2.24 7.20 3.31
C LEU A 186 -2.19 8.26 2.21
N ARG A 187 -3.28 9.00 1.99
CA ARG A 187 -3.32 10.12 1.04
C ARG A 187 -2.30 11.21 1.39
N GLU A 188 -2.19 11.61 2.65
CA GLU A 188 -1.21 12.60 3.13
C GLU A 188 0.22 12.16 2.81
N LEU A 189 0.55 10.89 3.05
CA LEU A 189 1.87 10.33 2.71
C LEU A 189 2.14 10.39 1.20
N ILE A 190 1.17 9.99 0.38
CA ILE A 190 1.30 10.05 -1.08
C ILE A 190 1.57 11.50 -1.51
N LEU A 191 0.72 12.43 -1.12
CA LEU A 191 0.84 13.84 -1.50
C LEU A 191 2.15 14.46 -1.02
N LEU A 192 2.62 14.13 0.19
CA LEU A 192 3.91 14.59 0.70
C LEU A 192 5.06 14.10 -0.19
N CYS A 193 5.07 12.84 -0.57
CA CYS A 193 6.11 12.26 -1.41
C CYS A 193 6.11 12.85 -2.84
N GLU A 194 4.92 13.17 -3.37
CA GLU A 194 4.76 13.80 -4.68
C GLU A 194 5.37 15.21 -4.75
N THR A 195 5.44 15.95 -3.65
CA THR A 195 6.03 17.31 -3.63
C THR A 195 7.50 17.35 -4.07
N LYS A 196 8.22 16.24 -3.98
CA LYS A 196 9.64 16.14 -4.27
C LYS A 196 9.99 15.36 -5.54
N ARG A 197 9.03 14.72 -6.16
CA ARG A 197 9.31 13.83 -7.30
C ARG A 197 9.92 14.54 -8.51
N ASP A 198 9.62 15.83 -8.73
CA ASP A 198 10.15 16.60 -9.85
C ASP A 198 11.53 17.19 -9.58
N ILE A 199 11.93 17.28 -8.31
CA ILE A 199 13.16 17.93 -7.87
C ILE A 199 14.27 16.89 -7.67
N LEU A 200 13.93 15.72 -7.14
CA LEU A 200 14.87 14.65 -6.80
C LEU A 200 14.98 13.63 -7.94
N ASN A 201 16.16 13.03 -8.13
CA ASN A 201 16.29 11.84 -8.97
C ASN A 201 15.73 10.59 -8.28
N ALA A 202 15.59 9.45 -8.97
CA ALA A 202 14.94 8.27 -8.41
C ALA A 202 15.61 7.72 -7.14
N PRO A 203 16.95 7.60 -7.03
CA PRO A 203 17.60 7.22 -5.78
C PRO A 203 17.33 8.18 -4.62
N GLU A 204 17.39 9.47 -4.89
CA GLU A 204 17.09 10.51 -3.90
C GLU A 204 15.62 10.50 -3.49
N TRP A 205 14.70 10.32 -4.45
CA TRP A 205 13.27 10.23 -4.17
C TRP A 205 12.92 9.01 -3.33
N LYS A 206 13.52 7.83 -3.60
CA LYS A 206 13.38 6.65 -2.75
C LYS A 206 13.87 6.90 -1.31
N THR A 207 14.97 7.61 -1.15
CA THR A 207 15.48 8.00 0.17
C THR A 207 14.52 8.97 0.84
N TYR A 208 14.00 9.96 0.11
CA TYR A 208 13.02 10.90 0.61
C TYR A 208 11.73 10.21 1.06
N ILE A 209 11.21 9.24 0.29
CA ILE A 209 10.04 8.43 0.68
C ILE A 209 10.28 7.75 2.04
N SER A 210 11.47 7.19 2.25
CA SER A 210 11.82 6.58 3.54
C SER A 210 11.80 7.62 4.68
N THR A 211 12.38 8.79 4.46
CA THR A 211 12.36 9.89 5.43
C THR A 211 10.94 10.38 5.70
N ALA A 212 10.11 10.55 4.67
CA ALA A 212 8.73 10.99 4.80
C ALA A 212 7.89 10.01 5.63
N VAL A 213 8.10 8.71 5.45
CA VAL A 213 7.45 7.67 6.29
C VAL A 213 7.83 7.85 7.76
N GLU A 214 9.12 8.02 8.07
CA GLU A 214 9.58 8.21 9.46
C GLU A 214 9.06 9.52 10.08
N GLU A 215 9.07 10.60 9.33
CA GLU A 215 8.56 11.91 9.79
C GLU A 215 7.06 11.86 10.07
N GLN A 216 6.26 11.23 9.21
CA GLN A 216 4.84 11.04 9.44
C GLN A 216 4.55 10.17 10.66
N ILE A 217 5.31 9.10 10.87
CA ILE A 217 5.21 8.27 12.07
C ILE A 217 5.50 9.10 13.32
N SER A 218 6.63 9.80 13.34
CA SER A 218 7.03 10.65 14.47
C SER A 218 5.99 11.72 14.78
N GLY A 219 5.39 12.32 13.75
CA GLY A 219 4.29 13.29 13.90
C GLY A 219 3.05 12.69 14.57
N MET A 220 2.63 11.48 14.17
CA MET A 220 1.51 10.77 14.80
C MET A 220 1.78 10.44 16.28
N GLU A 221 3.00 10.01 16.61
CA GLU A 221 3.42 9.68 17.99
C GLU A 221 3.41 10.93 18.89
N GLN A 222 3.94 12.05 18.40
CA GLN A 222 3.96 13.32 19.15
C GLN A 222 2.54 13.82 19.45
N HIS A 223 1.64 13.80 18.48
CA HIS A 223 0.25 14.17 18.69
C HIS A 223 -0.46 13.31 19.72
N ARG A 224 -0.21 11.98 19.71
CA ARG A 224 -0.74 11.07 20.73
C ARG A 224 -0.26 11.44 22.15
N CYS A 225 1.02 11.81 22.31
CA CYS A 225 1.58 12.21 23.60
C CYS A 225 0.97 13.51 24.12
N SER A 226 0.72 14.48 23.25
CA SER A 226 0.11 15.78 23.60
C SER A 226 -1.35 15.61 24.06
N THR A 227 -2.14 14.84 23.35
CA THR A 227 -3.56 14.60 23.68
C THR A 227 -3.73 13.86 25.02
N LYS A 228 -2.80 12.95 25.35
CA LYS A 228 -2.81 12.27 26.66
C LYS A 228 -2.48 13.20 27.82
N LYS A 229 -1.60 14.19 27.62
CA LYS A 229 -1.26 15.17 28.66
C LYS A 229 -2.41 16.12 28.94
N GLU A 230 -3.12 16.58 27.91
CA GLU A 230 -4.30 17.44 28.06
C GLU A 230 -5.45 16.75 28.81
N ASN A 231 -5.72 15.47 28.49
CA ASN A 231 -6.76 14.70 29.19
C ASN A 231 -6.42 14.39 30.66
N ASN A 232 -5.13 14.26 31.01
CA ASN A 232 -4.71 14.05 32.39
C ASN A 232 -4.62 15.36 33.21
N SER A 233 -4.65 16.52 32.59
CA SER A 233 -4.65 17.83 33.27
C SER A 233 -6.05 18.37 33.57
N VAL A 234 -7.09 17.68 33.13
CA VAL A 234 -8.52 18.06 33.33
C VAL A 234 -9.20 17.18 34.39
N MET A 235 -8.50 16.20 34.96
CA MET A 235 -8.95 15.44 36.14
C MET A 235 -8.29 15.97 37.40
#